data_2af37b1a5daec6447defaf9df1846679
#
_entry.id   2af37b1a5daec6447defaf9df1846679
#
_cell.length_a   1.000
_cell.length_b   1.000
_cell.length_c   1.000
_cell.angle_alpha   90.00
_cell.angle_beta   90.00
_cell.angle_gamma   90.00
#
_symmetry.space_group_name_H-M   'P 1'
#
loop_
_entity.id
_entity.type
_entity.pdbx_description
1 polymer ?
#
loop_
_entity_poly.entity_id
_entity_poly.type
_entity_poly.pdbx_seq_one_letter_code
_entity_poly.pdbx_strand_id
1 'polypeptide(L)'
;PLKPITQDNCEMNISGLDINLPHVHADVMIAFEAYEAALVSNDVSVLDELFFNSPFTLRYGATENLYGYEAIKAFRANRPSTGLARKVLRTEVTTYGHDMATTNIEFQRTGSTSIGRQSQTWLRTDQGWRVVSAHVSVMG
;
A
#
# COMPACT_ATOMS: atom_id res chain seq x y z
N PRO A 1 4.70 -18.84 -22.54
CA PRO A 1 5.58 -19.29 -21.48
C PRO A 1 6.38 -18.13 -20.88
N LEU A 2 6.79 -18.31 -19.66
CA LEU A 2 7.63 -17.34 -18.98
C LEU A 2 9.04 -17.35 -19.56
N LYS A 3 9.66 -16.17 -19.63
CA LYS A 3 11.05 -16.07 -20.02
C LYS A 3 11.96 -16.62 -18.92
N PRO A 4 13.07 -17.23 -19.27
CA PRO A 4 14.05 -17.65 -18.26
C PRO A 4 14.57 -16.43 -17.50
N ILE A 5 14.79 -16.61 -16.20
CA ILE A 5 15.41 -15.60 -15.38
C ILE A 5 16.92 -15.75 -15.51
N THR A 6 17.60 -14.68 -15.94
CA THR A 6 19.04 -14.63 -16.03
C THR A 6 19.56 -13.43 -15.26
N GLN A 7 20.83 -13.47 -14.86
CA GLN A 7 21.44 -12.34 -14.15
C GLN A 7 21.56 -11.09 -15.01
N ASP A 8 21.60 -11.25 -16.32
CA ASP A 8 21.71 -10.12 -17.24
C ASP A 8 20.36 -9.47 -17.52
N ASN A 9 19.29 -10.04 -17.01
CA ASN A 9 17.93 -9.55 -17.23
C ASN A 9 17.34 -9.02 -15.93
N CYS A 10 17.90 -7.91 -15.41
CA CYS A 10 17.41 -7.26 -14.21
C CYS A 10 16.01 -6.70 -14.40
N GLU A 11 15.60 -6.45 -15.63
CA GLU A 11 14.30 -5.91 -16.01
C GLU A 11 13.39 -6.99 -16.53
N MET A 12 13.52 -8.18 -15.98
CA MET A 12 12.79 -9.32 -16.46
C MET A 12 11.28 -9.09 -16.46
N ASN A 13 10.63 -9.68 -17.43
CA ASN A 13 9.19 -9.65 -17.55
C ASN A 13 8.59 -10.85 -16.86
N ILE A 14 7.45 -10.62 -16.23
CA ILE A 14 6.57 -11.69 -15.75
C ILE A 14 5.41 -11.73 -16.72
N SER A 15 5.38 -12.76 -17.58
CA SER A 15 4.31 -12.92 -18.60
C SER A 15 4.11 -11.65 -19.45
N GLY A 16 5.21 -11.00 -19.84
CA GLY A 16 5.16 -9.80 -20.66
C GLY A 16 4.96 -8.50 -19.91
N LEU A 17 4.90 -8.52 -18.58
CA LEU A 17 4.80 -7.31 -17.78
C LEU A 17 6.21 -6.80 -17.45
N ASP A 18 6.45 -5.52 -17.71
CA ASP A 18 7.70 -4.86 -17.32
C ASP A 18 7.67 -4.49 -15.86
N ILE A 19 8.76 -4.79 -15.16
CA ILE A 19 8.87 -4.47 -13.74
C ILE A 19 9.53 -3.10 -13.60
N ASN A 20 8.91 -2.23 -12.82
CA ASN A 20 9.44 -0.92 -12.45
C ASN A 20 9.72 0.01 -13.62
N LEU A 21 8.77 0.15 -14.53
CA LEU A 21 8.84 1.21 -15.54
C LEU A 21 8.97 2.56 -14.81
N PRO A 22 9.99 3.38 -15.14
CA PRO A 22 10.33 4.56 -14.32
C PRO A 22 9.16 5.53 -14.09
N HIS A 23 8.37 5.82 -15.12
CA HIS A 23 7.24 6.75 -14.99
C HIS A 23 6.10 6.16 -14.17
N VAL A 24 5.88 4.86 -14.25
CA VAL A 24 4.84 4.18 -13.46
C VAL A 24 5.26 4.14 -11.98
N HIS A 25 6.51 3.79 -11.73
CA HIS A 25 7.07 3.77 -10.38
C HIS A 25 6.97 5.16 -9.72
N ALA A 26 7.31 6.21 -10.46
CA ALA A 26 7.21 7.58 -9.95
C ALA A 26 5.77 7.93 -9.58
N ASP A 27 4.79 7.56 -10.40
CA ASP A 27 3.37 7.84 -10.12
C ASP A 27 2.89 7.10 -8.88
N VAL A 28 3.29 5.85 -8.71
CA VAL A 28 2.92 5.07 -7.51
C VAL A 28 3.55 5.68 -6.26
N MET A 29 4.81 6.12 -6.36
CA MET A 29 5.48 6.78 -5.24
C MET A 29 4.72 8.02 -4.78
N ILE A 30 4.20 8.83 -5.70
CA ILE A 30 3.39 10.00 -5.35
C ILE A 30 2.15 9.59 -4.57
N ALA A 31 1.42 8.57 -5.05
CA ALA A 31 0.22 8.07 -4.38
C ALA A 31 0.54 7.48 -3.01
N PHE A 32 1.63 6.71 -2.91
CA PHE A 32 2.06 6.11 -1.66
C PHE A 32 2.46 7.17 -0.63
N GLU A 33 3.20 8.19 -1.05
CA GLU A 33 3.60 9.28 -0.15
C GLU A 33 2.40 10.08 0.34
N ALA A 34 1.40 10.29 -0.53
CA ALA A 34 0.15 10.92 -0.13
C ALA A 34 -0.59 10.08 0.93
N TYR A 35 -0.57 8.75 0.78
CA TYR A 35 -1.14 7.86 1.76
C TYR A 35 -0.44 7.98 3.11
N GLU A 36 0.89 7.93 3.15
CA GLU A 36 1.66 8.03 4.38
C GLU A 36 1.40 9.36 5.09
N ALA A 37 1.42 10.46 4.36
CA ALA A 37 1.14 11.77 4.93
C ALA A 37 -0.27 11.84 5.52
N ALA A 38 -1.25 11.30 4.81
CA ALA A 38 -2.64 11.27 5.28
C ALA A 38 -2.80 10.39 6.52
N LEU A 39 -2.07 9.28 6.60
CA LEU A 39 -2.17 8.38 7.73
C LEU A 39 -1.66 9.05 9.01
N VAL A 40 -0.46 9.61 8.99
CA VAL A 40 0.13 10.19 10.20
C VAL A 40 -0.60 11.45 10.66
N SER A 41 -1.22 12.19 9.74
CA SER A 41 -2.04 13.37 10.07
C SER A 41 -3.51 13.01 10.32
N ASN A 42 -3.88 11.76 10.14
CA ASN A 42 -5.26 11.26 10.23
C ASN A 42 -6.22 12.02 9.30
N ASP A 43 -5.78 12.27 8.09
CA ASP A 43 -6.63 12.86 7.05
C ASP A 43 -7.53 11.77 6.46
N VAL A 44 -8.66 11.55 7.12
CA VAL A 44 -9.58 10.46 6.79
C VAL A 44 -10.13 10.60 5.38
N SER A 45 -10.39 11.83 4.93
CA SER A 45 -10.91 12.09 3.59
C SER A 45 -9.95 11.57 2.51
N VAL A 46 -8.65 11.85 2.65
CA VAL A 46 -7.63 11.40 1.68
C VAL A 46 -7.44 9.89 1.77
N LEU A 47 -7.42 9.34 2.99
CA LEU A 47 -7.31 7.89 3.18
C LEU A 47 -8.46 7.15 2.50
N ASP A 48 -9.69 7.64 2.66
CA ASP A 48 -10.86 7.04 2.03
C ASP A 48 -10.79 7.15 0.50
N GLU A 49 -10.31 8.28 -0.01
CA GLU A 49 -10.15 8.46 -1.46
C GLU A 49 -9.13 7.48 -2.05
N LEU A 50 -8.03 7.22 -1.35
CA LEU A 50 -6.96 6.37 -1.86
C LEU A 50 -7.29 4.88 -1.83
N PHE A 51 -8.30 4.46 -1.09
CA PHE A 51 -8.79 3.09 -1.14
C PHE A 51 -9.86 2.95 -2.22
N PHE A 52 -9.81 1.84 -2.96
CA PHE A 52 -10.77 1.60 -4.02
C PHE A 52 -12.16 1.32 -3.46
N ASN A 53 -13.16 2.06 -3.94
CA ASN A 53 -14.55 1.91 -3.49
C ASN A 53 -15.17 0.68 -4.15
N SER A 54 -14.98 -0.47 -3.52
CA SER A 54 -15.46 -1.75 -4.03
C SER A 54 -15.75 -2.69 -2.85
N PRO A 55 -16.76 -3.55 -2.96
CA PRO A 55 -16.98 -4.58 -1.95
C PRO A 55 -15.86 -5.63 -1.90
N PHE A 56 -14.98 -5.65 -2.89
CA PHE A 56 -13.85 -6.59 -2.94
C PHE A 56 -12.58 -6.03 -2.32
N THR A 57 -12.53 -4.74 -2.01
CA THR A 57 -11.40 -4.14 -1.32
C THR A 57 -11.37 -4.64 0.12
N LEU A 58 -10.19 -5.04 0.60
CA LEU A 58 -10.09 -5.55 1.96
C LEU A 58 -8.86 -5.00 2.67
N ARG A 59 -8.92 -5.00 4.00
CA ARG A 59 -7.80 -4.59 4.83
C ARG A 59 -7.73 -5.46 6.09
N TYR A 60 -6.58 -6.06 6.31
CA TYR A 60 -6.25 -6.70 7.58
C TYR A 60 -5.41 -5.75 8.41
N GLY A 61 -5.86 -5.42 9.61
CA GLY A 61 -5.06 -4.72 10.59
C GLY A 61 -4.47 -5.69 11.59
N ALA A 62 -3.75 -5.16 12.56
CA ALA A 62 -3.15 -5.99 13.60
C ALA A 62 -4.20 -6.72 14.45
N THR A 63 -5.39 -6.14 14.58
CA THR A 63 -6.44 -6.67 15.46
C THR A 63 -7.80 -6.81 14.78
N GLU A 64 -7.92 -6.44 13.50
CA GLU A 64 -9.21 -6.43 12.81
C GLU A 64 -9.11 -6.95 11.39
N ASN A 65 -10.21 -7.52 10.91
CA ASN A 65 -10.38 -7.94 9.52
C ASN A 65 -11.53 -7.12 8.93
N LEU A 66 -11.25 -6.37 7.86
CA LEU A 66 -12.23 -5.49 7.24
C LEU A 66 -12.44 -5.90 5.78
N TYR A 67 -13.66 -6.26 5.45
CA TYR A 67 -14.05 -6.70 4.12
C TYR A 67 -14.98 -5.67 3.48
N GLY A 68 -14.54 -5.13 2.34
CA GLY A 68 -15.27 -4.12 1.59
C GLY A 68 -14.93 -2.69 2.02
N TYR A 69 -15.06 -1.80 1.05
CA TYR A 69 -14.73 -0.38 1.25
C TYR A 69 -15.51 0.25 2.40
N GLU A 70 -16.81 -0.06 2.53
CA GLU A 70 -17.64 0.57 3.56
C GLU A 70 -17.20 0.20 4.97
N ALA A 71 -16.77 -1.07 5.17
CA ALA A 71 -16.25 -1.49 6.48
C ALA A 71 -14.95 -0.78 6.82
N ILE A 72 -14.08 -0.59 5.83
CA ILE A 72 -12.81 0.12 6.02
C ILE A 72 -13.06 1.58 6.37
N LYS A 73 -13.97 2.22 5.66
CA LYS A 73 -14.35 3.61 5.89
C LYS A 73 -14.94 3.81 7.29
N ALA A 74 -15.85 2.92 7.70
CA ALA A 74 -16.47 2.99 9.02
C ALA A 74 -15.45 2.80 10.15
N PHE A 75 -14.54 1.84 9.99
CA PHE A 75 -13.46 1.61 10.95
C PHE A 75 -12.60 2.86 11.12
N ARG A 76 -12.22 3.47 10.00
CA ARG A 76 -11.34 4.65 10.00
C ARG A 76 -12.03 5.86 10.64
N ALA A 77 -13.33 6.03 10.40
CA ALA A 77 -14.11 7.11 11.00
C ALA A 77 -14.18 7.02 12.51
N ASN A 78 -14.12 5.81 13.08
CA ASN A 78 -14.22 5.56 14.52
C ASN A 78 -12.85 5.37 15.18
N ARG A 79 -11.76 5.38 14.42
CA ARG A 79 -10.43 5.17 14.94
C ARG A 79 -9.92 6.42 15.65
N PRO A 80 -9.29 6.28 16.86
CA PRO A 80 -8.65 7.42 17.52
C PRO A 80 -7.57 8.03 16.63
N SER A 81 -7.42 9.35 16.71
CA SER A 81 -6.39 10.07 15.95
C SER A 81 -5.00 9.97 16.59
N THR A 82 -4.91 9.42 17.80
CA THR A 82 -3.64 9.26 18.53
C THR A 82 -2.95 7.96 18.15
N GLY A 83 -1.61 7.92 18.30
CA GLY A 83 -0.83 6.70 18.08
C GLY A 83 -0.58 6.37 16.62
N LEU A 84 -0.84 7.30 15.69
CA LEU A 84 -0.64 7.08 14.27
C LEU A 84 0.75 7.50 13.80
N ALA A 85 1.44 8.35 14.57
CA ALA A 85 2.79 8.80 14.22
C ALA A 85 3.76 7.61 14.19
N ARG A 86 4.53 7.52 13.13
CA ARG A 86 5.47 6.42 12.91
C ARG A 86 6.65 6.86 12.08
N LYS A 87 7.76 6.14 12.24
CA LYS A 87 8.93 6.28 11.41
C LYS A 87 8.98 5.12 10.42
N VAL A 88 9.08 5.42 9.15
CA VAL A 88 9.29 4.40 8.13
C VAL A 88 10.75 4.03 8.11
N LEU A 89 11.04 2.75 8.28
CA LEU A 89 12.41 2.23 8.36
C LEU A 89 12.90 1.69 7.02
N ARG A 90 12.00 1.13 6.23
CA ARG A 90 12.31 0.57 4.92
C ARG A 90 11.09 0.65 4.03
N THR A 91 11.30 0.97 2.76
CA THR A 91 10.23 1.04 1.75
C THR A 91 10.66 0.25 0.52
N GLU A 92 9.76 -0.65 0.06
CA GLU A 92 9.93 -1.40 -1.17
C GLU A 92 8.69 -1.19 -2.02
N VAL A 93 8.84 -0.49 -3.13
CA VAL A 93 7.77 -0.25 -4.10
C VAL A 93 8.12 -0.95 -5.39
N THR A 94 7.23 -1.80 -5.87
CA THR A 94 7.43 -2.52 -7.13
C THR A 94 6.18 -2.35 -8.00
N THR A 95 6.38 -1.99 -9.26
CA THR A 95 5.30 -1.90 -10.23
C THR A 95 5.40 -3.03 -11.25
N TYR A 96 4.25 -3.49 -11.73
CA TYR A 96 4.13 -4.58 -12.69
C TYR A 96 3.29 -4.09 -13.85
N GLY A 97 3.92 -3.92 -15.02
CA GLY A 97 3.28 -3.30 -16.16
C GLY A 97 2.92 -1.84 -15.86
N HIS A 98 1.76 -1.39 -16.32
CA HIS A 98 1.32 -0.01 -16.20
C HIS A 98 0.27 0.21 -15.11
N ASP A 99 -0.34 -0.87 -14.61
CA ASP A 99 -1.61 -0.75 -13.88
C ASP A 99 -1.61 -1.38 -12.50
N MET A 100 -0.51 -2.02 -12.07
CA MET A 100 -0.45 -2.70 -10.78
C MET A 100 0.85 -2.41 -10.05
N ALA A 101 0.77 -2.30 -8.74
CA ALA A 101 1.94 -2.12 -7.88
C ALA A 101 1.72 -2.73 -6.51
N THR A 102 2.84 -3.08 -5.87
CA THR A 102 2.84 -3.39 -4.44
C THR A 102 3.72 -2.40 -3.70
N THR A 103 3.29 -2.00 -2.52
CA THR A 103 4.10 -1.19 -1.61
C THR A 103 4.23 -1.92 -0.30
N ASN A 104 5.47 -2.02 0.18
CA ASN A 104 5.78 -2.73 1.42
C ASN A 104 6.68 -1.84 2.26
N ILE A 105 6.33 -1.67 3.53
CA ILE A 105 7.18 -0.93 4.45
C ILE A 105 7.37 -1.68 5.75
N GLU A 106 8.49 -1.38 6.39
CA GLU A 106 8.71 -1.62 7.81
C GLU A 106 8.63 -0.28 8.52
N PHE A 107 7.96 -0.24 9.65
CA PHE A 107 7.80 1.01 10.39
C PHE A 107 7.88 0.76 11.91
N GLN A 108 8.08 1.84 12.63
CA GLN A 108 8.08 1.81 14.08
C GLN A 108 7.23 2.98 14.57
N ARG A 109 6.21 2.68 15.38
CA ARG A 109 5.37 3.72 15.95
C ARG A 109 6.12 4.44 17.06
N THR A 110 5.84 5.72 17.21
CA THR A 110 6.39 6.53 18.28
C THR A 110 6.03 5.90 19.64
N GLY A 111 7.03 5.69 20.47
CA GLY A 111 6.84 5.08 21.79
C GLY A 111 6.82 3.56 21.82
N SER A 112 7.00 2.90 20.68
CA SER A 112 7.05 1.43 20.60
C SER A 112 8.41 0.95 20.15
N THR A 113 8.83 -0.22 20.64
CA THR A 113 10.06 -0.90 20.18
C THR A 113 9.75 -1.97 19.13
N SER A 114 8.47 -2.30 18.92
CA SER A 114 8.07 -3.31 17.94
C SER A 114 8.15 -2.77 16.52
N ILE A 115 8.49 -3.66 15.60
CA ILE A 115 8.54 -3.33 14.17
C ILE A 115 7.24 -3.74 13.52
N GLY A 116 6.57 -2.78 12.90
CA GLY A 116 5.38 -3.01 12.11
C GLY A 116 5.71 -3.27 10.66
N ARG A 117 4.81 -3.94 9.97
CA ARG A 117 4.91 -4.18 8.52
C ARG A 117 3.59 -3.86 7.88
N GLN A 118 3.65 -3.19 6.73
CA GLN A 118 2.46 -2.86 5.96
C GLN A 118 2.70 -3.24 4.51
N SER A 119 1.78 -4.01 3.95
CA SER A 119 1.78 -4.37 2.54
C SER A 119 0.49 -3.88 1.90
N GLN A 120 0.61 -3.28 0.72
CA GLN A 120 -0.54 -2.77 -0.03
C GLN A 120 -0.42 -3.17 -1.48
N THR A 121 -1.54 -3.56 -2.08
CA THR A 121 -1.65 -3.75 -3.52
C THR A 121 -2.43 -2.58 -4.10
N TRP A 122 -1.87 -1.96 -5.11
CA TRP A 122 -2.44 -0.80 -5.80
C TRP A 122 -2.79 -1.16 -7.24
N LEU A 123 -3.92 -0.65 -7.70
CA LEU A 123 -4.29 -0.73 -9.12
C LEU A 123 -4.51 0.68 -9.65
N ARG A 124 -4.12 0.90 -10.92
CA ARG A 124 -4.43 2.14 -11.59
C ARG A 124 -5.86 2.06 -12.12
N THR A 125 -6.70 2.94 -11.62
CA THR A 125 -8.10 3.06 -12.02
C THR A 125 -8.29 4.31 -12.87
N ASP A 126 -9.47 4.52 -13.40
CA ASP A 126 -9.81 5.75 -14.12
C ASP A 126 -9.80 6.99 -13.21
N GLN A 127 -9.75 6.80 -11.91
CA GLN A 127 -9.66 7.87 -10.92
C GLN A 127 -8.24 8.04 -10.35
N GLY A 128 -7.29 7.24 -10.82
CA GLY A 128 -5.91 7.21 -10.36
C GLY A 128 -5.57 5.93 -9.62
N TRP A 129 -4.43 5.93 -8.97
CA TRP A 129 -3.96 4.76 -8.21
C TRP A 129 -4.77 4.58 -6.93
N ARG A 130 -5.25 3.37 -6.70
CA ARG A 130 -6.09 3.05 -5.53
C ARG A 130 -5.66 1.73 -4.89
N VAL A 131 -5.70 1.67 -3.56
CA VAL A 131 -5.42 0.46 -2.80
C VAL A 131 -6.60 -0.49 -2.91
N VAL A 132 -6.35 -1.74 -3.28
CA VAL A 132 -7.37 -2.78 -3.36
C VAL A 132 -7.22 -3.84 -2.28
N SER A 133 -6.04 -3.94 -1.67
CA SER A 133 -5.78 -4.89 -0.60
C SER A 133 -4.66 -4.35 0.28
N ALA A 134 -4.82 -4.47 1.59
CA ALA A 134 -3.82 -4.01 2.54
C ALA A 134 -3.72 -4.94 3.73
N HIS A 135 -2.53 -5.04 4.31
CA HIS A 135 -2.28 -5.86 5.50
C HIS A 135 -1.25 -5.16 6.38
N VAL A 136 -1.60 -4.97 7.62
CA VAL A 136 -0.70 -4.42 8.64
C VAL A 136 -0.50 -5.49 9.71
N SER A 137 0.76 -5.72 10.07
CA SER A 137 1.10 -6.65 11.13
C SER A 137 2.22 -6.07 11.98
N VAL A 138 2.46 -6.66 13.13
CA VAL A 138 3.52 -6.26 14.05
C VAL A 138 4.33 -7.49 14.39
N MET A 139 5.66 -7.37 14.30
CA MET A 139 6.57 -8.43 14.73
C MET A 139 6.61 -8.42 16.25
N GLY A 140 6.33 -9.55 16.80
CA GLY A 140 6.19 -9.70 18.26
C GLY A 140 7.43 -10.10 19.00
#